data_f681d1f7785179871b4072c38b6dd650
#
_entry.id   f681d1f7785179871b4072c38b6dd650
#
_cell.length_a   1.000
_cell.length_b   1.000
_cell.length_c   1.000
_cell.angle_alpha   90.00
_cell.angle_beta   90.00
_cell.angle_gamma   90.00
#
_symmetry.space_group_name_H-M   'P 1'
#
loop_
_entity.id
_entity.type
_entity.pdbx_description
1 polymer ?
#
loop_
_entity_poly.entity_id
_entity_poly.type
_entity_poly.pdbx_seq_one_letter_code
_entity_poly.pdbx_strand_id
1 'polypeptide(L)'
;MGPIIVHFGFCGSEKAYRKTMKRMGVSDPMPFVPPGAGASVRTFEKPGSNMTILMCYDAESESGSTRNQIDSLIAHEAAHVAQYCLEYMREKPDAHETFAYIVQYVFGFVTNELWGD
;
A
#
# COMPACT_ATOMS: atom_id res chain seq x y z
N MET A 1 -16.60 -9.42 19.87
CA MET A 1 -15.47 -9.10 18.98
C MET A 1 -15.69 -7.74 18.36
N GLY A 2 -14.72 -6.84 18.48
CA GLY A 2 -14.85 -5.50 17.91
C GLY A 2 -14.76 -5.48 16.40
N PRO A 3 -14.99 -4.32 15.76
CA PRO A 3 -14.90 -4.19 14.32
C PRO A 3 -13.46 -4.44 13.84
N ILE A 4 -13.34 -5.02 12.65
CA ILE A 4 -12.06 -5.18 11.98
C ILE A 4 -11.70 -3.83 11.38
N ILE A 5 -10.51 -3.31 11.73
CA ILE A 5 -10.02 -2.04 11.22
C ILE A 5 -8.81 -2.29 10.33
N VAL A 6 -8.90 -1.82 9.09
CA VAL A 6 -7.79 -1.87 8.14
C VAL A 6 -7.34 -0.43 7.89
N HIS A 7 -6.07 -0.17 8.17
CA HIS A 7 -5.45 1.12 7.90
C HIS A 7 -4.65 1.02 6.62
N PHE A 8 -4.73 2.02 5.77
CA PHE A 8 -3.89 2.14 4.59
C PHE A 8 -2.88 3.25 4.79
N GLY A 9 -1.62 2.97 4.45
CA GLY A 9 -0.56 3.97 4.48
C GLY A 9 0.26 3.94 3.21
N PHE A 10 0.85 5.09 2.88
CA PHE A 10 1.69 5.26 1.71
C PHE A 10 3.02 5.87 2.11
N CYS A 11 4.13 5.25 1.68
CA CYS A 11 5.48 5.78 1.88
C CYS A 11 6.11 6.03 0.51
N GLY A 12 6.35 7.30 0.19
CA GLY A 12 6.93 7.72 -1.08
C GLY A 12 8.45 7.83 -1.08
N SER A 13 9.11 7.46 0.03
CA SER A 13 10.57 7.49 0.14
C SER A 13 11.03 6.52 1.22
N GLU A 14 12.29 6.10 1.13
CA GLU A 14 12.88 5.26 2.16
C GLU A 14 12.89 5.94 3.52
N LYS A 15 13.13 7.26 3.53
CA LYS A 15 13.10 8.03 4.78
C LYS A 15 11.73 7.97 5.45
N ALA A 16 10.66 8.16 4.68
CA ALA A 16 9.30 8.06 5.19
C ALA A 16 9.00 6.65 5.70
N TYR A 17 9.46 5.63 4.99
CA TYR A 17 9.30 4.24 5.39
C TYR A 17 9.99 3.95 6.73
N ARG A 18 11.25 4.36 6.87
CA ARG A 18 11.99 4.13 8.12
C ARG A 18 11.33 4.80 9.31
N LYS A 19 10.84 6.02 9.10
CA LYS A 19 10.11 6.76 10.12
C LYS A 19 8.81 6.05 10.52
N THR A 20 8.09 5.53 9.54
CA THR A 20 6.87 4.76 9.77
C THR A 20 7.16 3.47 10.54
N MET A 21 8.20 2.74 10.16
CA MET A 21 8.58 1.51 10.84
C MET A 21 8.92 1.78 12.30
N LYS A 22 9.68 2.83 12.56
CA LYS A 22 10.04 3.21 13.93
C LYS A 22 8.79 3.55 14.75
N ARG A 23 7.88 4.33 14.18
CA ARG A 23 6.62 4.70 14.85
C ARG A 23 5.75 3.48 15.14
N MET A 24 5.75 2.50 14.26
CA MET A 24 4.99 1.26 14.42
C MET A 24 5.67 0.24 15.33
N GLY A 25 6.89 0.53 15.79
CA GLY A 25 7.63 -0.39 16.66
C GLY A 25 8.25 -1.58 15.96
N VAL A 26 8.46 -1.50 14.66
CA VAL A 26 9.10 -2.57 13.88
C VAL A 26 10.61 -2.40 14.00
N SER A 27 11.28 -3.34 14.70
CA SER A 27 12.71 -3.22 15.03
C SER A 27 13.64 -3.70 13.93
N ASP A 28 13.18 -4.58 13.06
CA ASP A 28 14.01 -5.13 11.98
C ASP A 28 13.17 -5.18 10.71
N PRO A 29 12.89 -4.00 10.11
CA PRO A 29 12.01 -3.95 8.96
C PRO A 29 12.67 -4.55 7.72
N MET A 30 11.82 -5.12 6.85
CA MET A 30 12.27 -5.54 5.53
C MET A 30 12.69 -4.31 4.72
N PRO A 31 13.47 -4.50 3.64
CA PRO A 31 13.84 -3.38 2.78
C PRO A 31 12.62 -2.59 2.30
N PHE A 32 12.82 -1.29 2.06
CA PHE A 32 11.76 -0.38 1.60
C PHE A 32 11.02 -0.95 0.39
N VAL A 33 11.77 -1.38 -0.62
CA VAL A 33 11.23 -2.14 -1.76
C VAL A 33 12.19 -3.29 -2.05
N PRO A 34 11.70 -4.39 -2.63
CA PRO A 34 12.62 -5.48 -3.04
C PRO A 34 13.64 -4.97 -4.06
N PRO A 35 14.84 -5.56 -4.08
CA PRO A 35 15.84 -5.18 -5.08
C PRO A 35 15.27 -5.26 -6.50
N GLY A 36 15.46 -4.20 -7.27
CA GLY A 36 14.96 -4.11 -8.64
C GLY A 36 13.49 -3.76 -8.78
N ALA A 37 12.77 -3.60 -7.68
CA ALA A 37 11.36 -3.22 -7.71
C ALA A 37 11.21 -1.72 -7.47
N GLY A 38 10.19 -1.11 -8.10
CA GLY A 38 9.87 0.30 -7.88
C GLY A 38 8.83 0.52 -6.79
N ALA A 39 8.14 -0.54 -6.38
CA ALA A 39 7.09 -0.45 -5.36
C ALA A 39 6.85 -1.80 -4.70
N SER A 40 6.19 -1.76 -3.56
CA SER A 40 5.77 -2.98 -2.85
C SER A 40 4.56 -2.68 -1.97
N VAL A 41 3.80 -3.71 -1.64
CA VAL A 41 2.70 -3.63 -0.67
C VAL A 41 2.96 -4.67 0.42
N ARG A 42 2.82 -4.26 1.68
CA ARG A 42 3.05 -5.11 2.83
C ARG A 42 1.95 -4.97 3.84
N THR A 43 1.76 -6.02 4.61
CA THR A 43 0.76 -6.05 5.67
C THR A 43 1.44 -6.18 7.02
N PHE A 44 0.88 -5.49 8.00
CA PHE A 44 1.33 -5.56 9.39
C PHE A 44 0.11 -5.77 10.26
N GLU A 45 0.05 -6.90 10.95
CA GLU A 45 -1.06 -7.22 11.83
C GLU A 45 -0.66 -6.97 13.28
N LYS A 46 -1.56 -6.35 14.04
CA LYS A 46 -1.42 -6.23 15.47
C LYS A 46 -2.35 -7.24 16.14
N PRO A 47 -1.91 -7.86 17.26
CA PRO A 47 -2.81 -8.70 18.05
C PRO A 47 -4.07 -7.93 18.42
N GLY A 48 -5.23 -8.51 18.17
CA GLY A 48 -6.48 -7.93 18.56
C GLY A 48 -7.32 -7.32 17.47
N SER A 49 -6.96 -7.43 16.20
CA SER A 49 -7.83 -7.16 15.05
C SER A 49 -7.50 -5.97 14.16
N ASN A 50 -6.38 -5.29 14.36
CA ASN A 50 -6.00 -4.19 13.46
C ASN A 50 -4.96 -4.66 12.46
N MET A 51 -5.13 -4.26 11.20
CA MET A 51 -4.15 -4.50 10.15
C MET A 51 -3.80 -3.18 9.48
N THR A 52 -2.52 -2.99 9.18
CA THR A 52 -2.05 -1.90 8.34
C THR A 52 -1.56 -2.48 7.03
N ILE A 53 -2.04 -1.93 5.93
CA ILE A 53 -1.54 -2.24 4.59
C ILE A 53 -0.73 -1.04 4.14
N LEU A 54 0.54 -1.25 3.85
CA LEU A 54 1.46 -0.18 3.51
C LEU A 54 1.93 -0.34 2.07
N MET A 55 1.71 0.69 1.26
CA MET A 55 2.28 0.77 -0.09
C MET A 55 3.56 1.59 -0.03
N CYS A 56 4.65 1.01 -0.50
CA CYS A 56 5.95 1.69 -0.61
C CYS A 56 6.24 1.92 -2.09
N TYR A 57 6.66 3.14 -2.42
CA TYR A 57 6.96 3.53 -3.79
C TYR A 57 8.29 4.27 -3.82
N ASP A 58 9.23 3.77 -4.63
CA ASP A 58 10.57 4.35 -4.74
C ASP A 58 10.62 5.33 -5.91
N ALA A 59 10.41 6.61 -5.60
CA ALA A 59 10.42 7.66 -6.60
C ALA A 59 11.78 7.81 -7.29
N GLU A 60 12.87 7.51 -6.59
CA GLU A 60 14.22 7.60 -7.18
C GLU A 60 14.41 6.55 -8.26
N SER A 61 14.01 5.30 -8.01
CA SER A 61 14.15 4.24 -9.01
C SER A 61 13.25 4.46 -10.22
N GLU A 62 12.17 5.22 -10.05
CA GLU A 62 11.21 5.51 -11.10
C GLU A 62 11.40 6.88 -11.75
N SER A 63 12.51 7.57 -11.47
CA SER A 63 12.74 8.93 -11.95
C SER A 63 12.79 9.07 -13.48
N GLY A 64 13.13 7.98 -14.19
CA GLY A 64 13.13 7.97 -15.65
C GLY A 64 11.80 7.55 -16.28
N SER A 65 10.81 7.22 -15.47
CA SER A 65 9.51 6.73 -15.95
C SER A 65 8.56 7.87 -16.28
N THR A 66 7.67 7.64 -17.25
CA THR A 66 6.60 8.58 -17.55
C THR A 66 5.53 8.53 -16.48
N ARG A 67 4.70 9.57 -16.40
CA ARG A 67 3.56 9.58 -15.48
C ARG A 67 2.65 8.37 -15.71
N ASN A 68 2.41 8.01 -16.96
CA ASN A 68 1.56 6.87 -17.29
C ASN A 68 2.16 5.55 -16.78
N GLN A 69 3.48 5.40 -16.89
CA GLN A 69 4.16 4.22 -16.36
C GLN A 69 4.06 4.16 -14.84
N ILE A 70 4.24 5.29 -14.17
CA ILE A 70 4.12 5.39 -12.72
C ILE A 70 2.69 5.08 -12.28
N ASP A 71 1.69 5.69 -12.92
CA ASP A 71 0.29 5.44 -12.60
C ASP A 71 -0.09 3.97 -12.80
N SER A 72 0.47 3.34 -13.83
CA SER A 72 0.23 1.91 -14.07
C SER A 72 0.82 1.04 -12.94
N LEU A 73 2.00 1.40 -12.47
CA LEU A 73 2.61 0.71 -11.32
C LEU A 73 1.75 0.88 -10.06
N ILE A 74 1.29 2.11 -9.81
CA ILE A 74 0.43 2.38 -8.67
C ILE A 74 -0.89 1.59 -8.76
N ALA A 75 -1.47 1.48 -9.94
CA ALA A 75 -2.68 0.69 -10.15
C ALA A 75 -2.44 -0.79 -9.85
N HIS A 76 -1.29 -1.33 -10.25
CA HIS A 76 -0.90 -2.70 -9.95
C HIS A 76 -0.81 -2.92 -8.43
N GLU A 77 -0.14 -2.01 -7.73
CA GLU A 77 0.00 -2.10 -6.28
C GLU A 77 -1.34 -1.89 -5.57
N ALA A 78 -2.21 -1.02 -6.10
CA ALA A 78 -3.55 -0.81 -5.54
C ALA A 78 -4.39 -2.09 -5.60
N ALA A 79 -4.22 -2.89 -6.65
CA ALA A 79 -4.89 -4.19 -6.76
C ALA A 79 -4.43 -5.14 -5.65
N HIS A 80 -3.13 -5.15 -5.32
CA HIS A 80 -2.63 -5.95 -4.20
C HIS A 80 -3.21 -5.47 -2.87
N VAL A 81 -3.33 -4.15 -2.67
CA VAL A 81 -3.95 -3.61 -1.45
C VAL A 81 -5.39 -4.14 -1.33
N ALA A 82 -6.15 -4.10 -2.42
CA ALA A 82 -7.52 -4.58 -2.42
C ALA A 82 -7.59 -6.08 -2.11
N GLN A 83 -6.69 -6.87 -2.69
CA GLN A 83 -6.61 -8.31 -2.42
C GLN A 83 -6.36 -8.60 -0.94
N TYR A 84 -5.37 -7.94 -0.34
CA TYR A 84 -5.05 -8.14 1.08
C TYR A 84 -6.20 -7.70 1.97
N CYS A 85 -6.86 -6.58 1.63
CA CYS A 85 -7.97 -6.06 2.39
C CYS A 85 -9.13 -7.06 2.42
N LEU A 86 -9.49 -7.61 1.26
CA LEU A 86 -10.57 -8.58 1.17
C LEU A 86 -10.22 -9.89 1.87
N GLU A 87 -8.98 -10.37 1.73
CA GLU A 87 -8.51 -11.56 2.44
C GLU A 87 -8.62 -11.37 3.94
N TYR A 88 -8.18 -10.21 4.45
CA TYR A 88 -8.23 -9.93 5.88
C TYR A 88 -9.65 -9.86 6.40
N MET A 89 -10.55 -9.27 5.63
CA MET A 89 -11.97 -9.18 5.99
C MET A 89 -12.74 -10.47 5.69
N ARG A 90 -12.07 -11.48 5.12
CA ARG A 90 -12.66 -12.77 4.72
C ARG A 90 -13.83 -12.60 3.76
N GLU A 91 -13.74 -11.60 2.89
CA GLU A 91 -14.72 -11.41 1.85
C GLU A 91 -14.58 -12.48 0.77
N LYS A 92 -15.70 -12.76 0.09
CA LYS A 92 -15.68 -13.74 -0.99
C LYS A 92 -14.83 -13.24 -2.16
N PRO A 93 -14.14 -14.16 -2.87
CA PRO A 93 -13.31 -13.78 -4.02
C PRO A 93 -14.05 -13.04 -5.14
N ASP A 94 -15.38 -13.17 -5.18
CA ASP A 94 -16.22 -12.54 -6.20
C ASP A 94 -16.85 -11.22 -5.75
N ALA A 95 -16.32 -10.59 -4.70
CA ALA A 95 -16.78 -9.28 -4.24
C ALA A 95 -16.24 -8.17 -5.17
N HIS A 96 -16.67 -8.19 -6.43
CA HIS A 96 -16.12 -7.32 -7.49
C HIS A 96 -16.27 -5.84 -7.21
N GLU A 97 -17.44 -5.42 -6.71
CA GLU A 97 -17.68 -4.00 -6.44
C GLU A 97 -16.81 -3.51 -5.29
N THR A 98 -16.70 -4.27 -4.22
CA THR A 98 -15.86 -3.88 -3.08
C THR A 98 -14.39 -3.79 -3.50
N PHE A 99 -13.91 -4.76 -4.29
CA PHE A 99 -12.55 -4.73 -4.83
C PHE A 99 -12.32 -3.45 -5.65
N ALA A 100 -13.24 -3.15 -6.55
CA ALA A 100 -13.12 -2.00 -7.44
C ALA A 100 -13.12 -0.68 -6.66
N TYR A 101 -13.96 -0.54 -5.63
CA TYR A 101 -13.98 0.66 -4.79
C TYR A 101 -12.67 0.84 -4.01
N ILE A 102 -12.11 -0.25 -3.49
CA ILE A 102 -10.83 -0.17 -2.78
C ILE A 102 -9.72 0.27 -3.73
N VAL A 103 -9.66 -0.30 -4.94
CA VAL A 103 -8.67 0.09 -5.95
C VAL A 103 -8.82 1.57 -6.29
N GLN A 104 -10.04 2.03 -6.51
CA GLN A 104 -10.32 3.43 -6.81
C GLN A 104 -9.87 4.36 -5.69
N TYR A 105 -10.19 4.02 -4.45
CA TYR A 105 -9.79 4.80 -3.29
C TYR A 105 -8.28 4.89 -3.16
N VAL A 106 -7.61 3.76 -3.22
CA VAL A 106 -6.14 3.68 -3.05
C VAL A 106 -5.43 4.41 -4.18
N PHE A 107 -5.83 4.14 -5.42
CA PHE A 107 -5.24 4.79 -6.59
C PHE A 107 -5.40 6.31 -6.51
N GLY A 108 -6.60 6.78 -6.19
CA GLY A 108 -6.87 8.22 -6.06
C GLY A 108 -6.06 8.86 -4.94
N PHE A 109 -5.96 8.20 -3.79
CA PHE A 109 -5.16 8.70 -2.67
C PHE A 109 -3.70 8.85 -3.08
N VAL A 110 -3.11 7.81 -3.65
CA VAL A 110 -1.68 7.81 -3.98
C VAL A 110 -1.36 8.79 -5.12
N THR A 111 -2.18 8.81 -6.17
CA THR A 111 -1.93 9.76 -7.28
C THR A 111 -2.10 11.21 -6.84
N ASN A 112 -3.00 11.48 -5.91
CA ASN A 112 -3.11 12.81 -5.32
C ASN A 112 -1.85 13.19 -4.54
N GLU A 113 -1.29 12.24 -3.78
CA GLU A 113 -0.02 12.47 -3.05
C GLU A 113 1.13 12.72 -4.01
N LEU A 114 1.20 11.97 -5.12
CA LEU A 114 2.30 12.10 -6.07
C LEU A 114 2.18 13.33 -6.96
N TRP A 115 0.98 13.66 -7.41
CA TRP A 115 0.78 14.66 -8.47
C TRP A 115 0.05 15.91 -7.98
N GLY A 116 -0.61 15.85 -6.84
CA GLY A 116 -1.34 16.97 -6.28
C GLY A 116 -2.66 17.29 -7.00
N ASP A 117 -3.20 16.34 -7.77
CA ASP A 117 -4.43 16.55 -8.52
C ASP A 117 -5.57 15.60 -8.17
#